data_a62b2b570ca70e63485875724d00411f
#
_entry.id   a62b2b570ca70e63485875724d00411f
#
_cell.length_a   1.000
_cell.length_b   1.000
_cell.length_c   1.000
_cell.angle_alpha   90.00
_cell.angle_beta   90.00
_cell.angle_gamma   90.00
#
_symmetry.space_group_name_H-M   'P 1'
#
loop_
_entity.id
_entity.type
_entity.pdbx_description
1 polymer ?
#
loop_
_entity_poly.entity_id
_entity_poly.type
_entity_poly.pdbx_seq_one_letter_code
_entity_poly.pdbx_strand_id
1 'polypeptide(L)'
;LDLPKEQHKALADRIEAIVNGENNLFESVVDEKVEALARHYANLLINKKISEGGEEIPAQDQQGEKAGERDLQTVDVNSIRTSTVKQIGAETISLHGFGELGLWEILREAGFNEKERALAAVAIVGRMVHPGSDLNTVPWAKYISGIDELTGQDFRRLRKNALYGISEKLYEKKGEI
;
A
#
# COMPACT_ATOMS: atom_id res chain seq x y z
N LEU A 1 -17.72 -11.13 27.91
CA LEU A 1 -17.84 -11.40 26.46
C LEU A 1 -19.33 -11.55 26.16
N ASP A 2 -19.89 -10.62 25.39
CA ASP A 2 -21.28 -10.65 24.92
C ASP A 2 -21.48 -11.62 23.73
N LEU A 3 -20.91 -12.82 23.83
CA LEU A 3 -21.05 -13.88 22.84
C LEU A 3 -21.77 -15.09 23.42
N PRO A 4 -22.66 -15.75 22.64
CA PRO A 4 -23.26 -17.03 23.01
C PRO A 4 -22.19 -18.07 23.31
N LYS A 5 -22.42 -18.94 24.30
CA LYS A 5 -21.46 -19.98 24.72
C LYS A 5 -21.01 -20.90 23.57
N GLU A 6 -21.89 -21.09 22.58
CA GLU A 6 -21.63 -21.91 21.38
C GLU A 6 -20.55 -21.32 20.47
N GLN A 7 -20.38 -19.99 20.50
CA GLN A 7 -19.38 -19.28 19.69
C GLN A 7 -18.02 -19.14 20.40
N HIS A 8 -17.91 -19.46 21.69
CA HIS A 8 -16.64 -19.32 22.42
C HIS A 8 -15.56 -20.27 21.90
N LYS A 9 -15.93 -21.47 21.45
CA LYS A 9 -14.96 -22.41 20.89
C LYS A 9 -14.46 -21.91 19.52
N ALA A 10 -15.36 -21.47 18.67
CA ALA A 10 -14.99 -20.91 17.36
C ALA A 10 -14.10 -19.67 17.48
N LEU A 11 -14.34 -18.83 18.49
CA LEU A 11 -13.48 -17.68 18.81
C LEU A 11 -12.08 -18.11 19.24
N ALA A 12 -11.98 -19.13 20.12
CA ALA A 12 -10.69 -19.63 20.59
C ALA A 12 -9.87 -20.26 19.48
N ASP A 13 -10.48 -21.13 18.67
CA ASP A 13 -9.85 -21.79 17.53
C ASP A 13 -9.36 -20.74 16.49
N ARG A 14 -10.13 -19.67 16.28
CA ARG A 14 -9.75 -18.59 15.37
C ARG A 14 -8.62 -17.72 15.89
N ILE A 15 -8.59 -17.43 17.18
CA ILE A 15 -7.47 -16.71 17.82
C ILE A 15 -6.18 -17.51 17.67
N GLU A 16 -6.24 -18.82 17.93
CA GLU A 16 -5.09 -19.73 17.81
C GLU A 16 -4.56 -19.76 16.38
N ALA A 17 -5.43 -19.90 15.38
CA ALA A 17 -5.06 -19.86 13.96
C ALA A 17 -4.37 -18.55 13.57
N ILE A 18 -4.87 -17.39 14.02
CA ILE A 18 -4.25 -16.09 13.74
C ILE A 18 -2.88 -15.95 14.41
N VAL A 19 -2.74 -16.40 15.68
CA VAL A 19 -1.47 -16.33 16.43
C VAL A 19 -0.41 -17.24 15.81
N ASN A 20 -0.81 -18.39 15.25
CA ASN A 20 0.10 -19.35 14.59
C ASN A 20 0.40 -19.00 13.13
N GLY A 21 -0.21 -17.94 12.58
CA GLY A 21 -0.03 -17.53 11.18
C GLY A 21 -0.75 -18.42 10.17
N GLU A 22 -1.67 -19.27 10.61
CA GLU A 22 -2.48 -20.14 9.76
C GLU A 22 -3.63 -19.32 9.12
N ASN A 23 -3.35 -18.67 8.00
CA ASN A 23 -4.37 -18.00 7.19
C ASN A 23 -5.02 -19.01 6.25
N ASN A 24 -6.04 -19.73 6.72
CA ASN A 24 -6.90 -20.52 5.86
C ASN A 24 -7.85 -19.61 5.08
N LEU A 25 -7.52 -19.34 3.81
CA LEU A 25 -8.31 -18.52 2.87
C LEU A 25 -9.69 -19.14 2.54
N PHE A 26 -9.98 -20.36 2.99
CA PHE A 26 -11.17 -21.17 2.60
C PHE A 26 -12.00 -21.66 3.77
N GLU A 27 -11.81 -21.17 4.98
CA GLU A 27 -12.66 -21.58 6.09
C GLU A 27 -13.96 -20.78 6.14
N SER A 28 -15.05 -21.56 6.23
CA SER A 28 -16.45 -21.20 6.39
C SER A 28 -16.70 -19.84 7.06
N VAL A 29 -17.71 -19.15 6.54
CA VAL A 29 -18.28 -17.89 7.04
C VAL A 29 -18.34 -17.87 8.57
N VAL A 30 -17.29 -17.37 9.19
CA VAL A 30 -17.28 -17.06 10.62
C VAL A 30 -18.07 -15.76 10.79
N ASP A 31 -18.95 -15.71 11.77
CA ASP A 31 -19.71 -14.52 12.13
C ASP A 31 -18.76 -13.33 12.24
N GLU A 32 -19.07 -12.22 11.56
CA GLU A 32 -18.24 -11.01 11.49
C GLU A 32 -17.83 -10.50 12.87
N LYS A 33 -18.69 -10.68 13.88
CA LYS A 33 -18.39 -10.31 15.28
C LYS A 33 -17.33 -11.22 15.91
N VAL A 34 -17.36 -12.51 15.61
CA VAL A 34 -16.36 -13.48 16.08
C VAL A 34 -15.00 -13.19 15.46
N GLU A 35 -14.96 -12.90 14.16
CA GLU A 35 -13.72 -12.56 13.45
C GLU A 35 -13.09 -11.25 13.98
N ALA A 36 -13.89 -10.20 14.20
CA ALA A 36 -13.41 -8.94 14.76
C ALA A 36 -12.80 -9.11 16.16
N LEU A 37 -13.47 -9.89 17.03
CA LEU A 37 -13.00 -10.21 18.35
C LEU A 37 -11.74 -11.09 18.34
N ALA A 38 -11.69 -12.08 17.43
CA ALA A 38 -10.53 -12.95 17.28
C ALA A 38 -9.28 -12.15 16.91
N ARG A 39 -9.37 -11.24 15.95
CA ARG A 39 -8.28 -10.34 15.56
C ARG A 39 -7.85 -9.42 16.70
N HIS A 40 -8.79 -8.87 17.45
CA HIS A 40 -8.48 -8.02 18.59
C HIS A 40 -7.67 -8.77 19.66
N TYR A 41 -8.15 -9.94 20.09
CA TYR A 41 -7.46 -10.73 21.11
C TYR A 41 -6.16 -11.37 20.61
N ALA A 42 -6.08 -11.81 19.36
CA ALA A 42 -4.83 -12.29 18.78
C ALA A 42 -3.74 -11.21 18.78
N ASN A 43 -4.07 -9.98 18.39
CA ASN A 43 -3.14 -8.85 18.45
C ASN A 43 -2.67 -8.54 19.88
N LEU A 44 -3.55 -8.62 20.88
CA LEU A 44 -3.18 -8.45 22.29
C LEU A 44 -2.21 -9.55 22.75
N LEU A 45 -2.44 -10.79 22.36
CA LEU A 45 -1.57 -11.93 22.71
C LEU A 45 -0.21 -11.84 22.01
N ILE A 46 -0.16 -11.45 20.74
CA ILE A 46 1.08 -11.25 19.99
C ILE A 46 1.90 -10.12 20.63
N ASN A 47 1.28 -8.99 20.91
CA ASN A 47 1.93 -7.85 21.57
C ASN A 47 2.44 -8.20 22.97
N LYS A 48 1.67 -8.99 23.75
CA LYS A 48 2.09 -9.46 25.07
C LYS A 48 3.27 -10.42 24.97
N LYS A 49 3.27 -11.33 24.00
CA LYS A 49 4.38 -12.28 23.76
C LYS A 49 5.66 -11.56 23.34
N ILE A 50 5.55 -10.47 22.56
CA ILE A 50 6.68 -9.61 22.20
C ILE A 50 7.23 -8.84 23.41
N SER A 51 6.37 -8.41 24.35
CA SER A 51 6.79 -7.67 25.55
C SER A 51 7.31 -8.55 26.69
N GLU A 52 6.93 -9.83 26.77
CA GLU A 52 7.37 -10.79 27.79
C GLU A 52 8.47 -11.74 27.33
N GLY A 53 8.67 -11.88 26.02
CA GLY A 53 9.65 -12.78 25.40
C GLY A 53 10.93 -12.07 25.03
N GLY A 54 11.76 -11.77 26.03
CA GLY A 54 13.18 -11.56 25.81
C GLY A 54 13.92 -12.86 25.52
N GLU A 55 13.50 -13.65 24.52
CA GLU A 55 14.28 -14.77 24.03
C GLU A 55 14.89 -14.40 22.68
N GLU A 56 16.23 -14.40 22.69
CA GLU A 56 17.08 -14.23 21.51
C GLU A 56 16.67 -15.23 20.43
N ILE A 57 16.27 -14.72 19.29
CA ILE A 57 16.15 -15.52 18.06
C ILE A 57 17.55 -15.99 17.71
N PRO A 58 17.83 -17.31 17.63
CA PRO A 58 19.14 -17.79 17.21
C PRO A 58 19.42 -17.25 15.81
N ALA A 59 20.48 -16.45 15.70
CA ALA A 59 20.99 -15.99 14.42
C ALA A 59 21.34 -17.20 13.57
N GLN A 60 20.59 -17.47 12.51
CA GLN A 60 21.03 -18.35 11.45
C GLN A 60 22.23 -17.70 10.77
N ASP A 61 23.37 -18.40 10.87
CA ASP A 61 24.60 -18.07 10.17
C ASP A 61 24.36 -17.82 8.68
N GLN A 62 24.31 -16.56 8.30
CA GLN A 62 24.60 -16.15 6.93
C GLN A 62 26.02 -15.58 6.90
N GLN A 63 26.93 -16.42 6.44
CA GLN A 63 28.31 -16.07 6.19
C GLN A 63 28.38 -14.95 5.14
N GLY A 64 28.99 -13.85 5.52
CA GLY A 64 29.83 -13.05 4.64
C GLY A 64 29.21 -11.89 3.90
N GLU A 65 28.80 -10.84 4.61
CA GLU A 65 28.96 -9.48 4.10
C GLU A 65 29.54 -8.59 5.20
N LYS A 66 30.59 -7.85 4.87
CA LYS A 66 31.28 -6.92 5.77
C LYS A 66 30.28 -5.98 6.40
N ALA A 67 30.15 -6.05 7.72
CA ALA A 67 29.33 -5.13 8.51
C ALA A 67 29.83 -3.69 8.30
N GLY A 68 29.14 -2.96 7.42
CA GLY A 68 29.18 -1.51 7.47
C GLY A 68 28.59 -1.07 8.80
N GLU A 69 29.21 -0.07 9.40
CA GLU A 69 28.82 0.54 10.67
C GLU A 69 27.31 0.87 10.60
N ARG A 70 26.49 0.13 11.34
CA ARG A 70 25.03 0.38 11.40
C ARG A 70 24.85 1.61 12.27
N ASP A 71 24.43 2.72 11.65
CA ASP A 71 23.98 3.91 12.36
C ASP A 71 22.65 3.61 13.06
N LEU A 72 22.75 3.07 14.28
CA LEU A 72 21.58 2.74 15.10
C LEU A 72 21.09 4.03 15.79
N GLN A 73 20.00 4.59 15.30
CA GLN A 73 19.32 5.71 15.93
C GLN A 73 18.23 5.19 16.88
N THR A 74 18.23 5.69 18.11
CA THR A 74 17.17 5.42 19.08
C THR A 74 15.94 6.27 18.73
N VAL A 75 14.83 5.63 18.35
CA VAL A 75 13.56 6.28 18.04
C VAL A 75 12.55 5.97 19.14
N ASP A 76 11.89 7.00 19.66
CA ASP A 76 10.74 6.81 20.57
C ASP A 76 9.53 6.32 19.77
N VAL A 77 9.26 5.02 19.84
CA VAL A 77 8.15 4.36 19.13
C VAL A 77 6.79 4.92 19.55
N ASN A 78 6.66 5.44 20.78
CA ASN A 78 5.41 6.02 21.28
C ASN A 78 5.13 7.40 20.69
N SER A 79 6.13 8.05 20.11
CA SER A 79 5.98 9.34 19.44
C SER A 79 5.49 9.19 17.98
N ILE A 80 5.52 7.99 17.43
CA ILE A 80 5.11 7.73 16.03
C ILE A 80 3.60 7.90 15.90
N ARG A 81 3.20 8.83 15.04
CA ARG A 81 1.79 9.05 14.69
C ARG A 81 1.58 8.80 13.21
N THR A 82 0.66 7.91 12.89
CA THR A 82 0.22 7.72 11.51
C THR A 82 -0.83 8.78 11.18
N SER A 83 -0.55 9.67 10.23
CA SER A 83 -1.48 10.74 9.84
C SER A 83 -2.34 10.36 8.66
N THR A 84 -1.76 9.91 7.56
CA THR A 84 -2.48 9.56 6.33
C THR A 84 -1.88 8.28 5.76
N VAL A 85 -2.70 7.24 5.67
CA VAL A 85 -2.28 5.97 5.05
C VAL A 85 -2.68 6.01 3.58
N LYS A 86 -1.69 5.83 2.69
CA LYS A 86 -1.90 5.75 1.24
C LYS A 86 -1.50 4.37 0.71
N GLN A 87 -2.16 3.94 -0.33
CA GLN A 87 -1.80 2.74 -1.09
C GLN A 87 -0.69 3.08 -2.08
N ILE A 88 0.32 2.23 -2.15
CA ILE A 88 1.46 2.46 -3.06
C ILE A 88 1.93 1.19 -3.80
N GLY A 89 1.46 0.02 -3.41
CA GLY A 89 1.95 -1.25 -3.94
C GLY A 89 1.69 -1.45 -5.43
N ALA A 90 0.44 -1.35 -5.83
CA ALA A 90 0.03 -1.50 -7.23
C ALA A 90 0.56 -0.35 -8.10
N GLU A 91 0.58 0.87 -7.55
CA GLU A 91 1.13 2.07 -8.20
C GLU A 91 2.62 1.92 -8.48
N THR A 92 3.39 1.39 -7.51
CA THR A 92 4.83 1.16 -7.66
C THR A 92 5.12 0.18 -8.80
N ILE A 93 4.39 -0.94 -8.85
CA ILE A 93 4.54 -1.94 -9.92
C ILE A 93 4.18 -1.33 -11.27
N SER A 94 3.07 -0.59 -11.33
CA SER A 94 2.62 0.06 -12.58
C SER A 94 3.59 1.12 -13.06
N LEU A 95 4.16 1.94 -12.17
CA LEU A 95 5.17 2.95 -12.52
C LEU A 95 6.50 2.33 -12.90
N HIS A 96 6.87 1.19 -12.30
CA HIS A 96 8.03 0.43 -12.76
C HIS A 96 7.84 -0.05 -14.20
N GLY A 97 6.69 -0.67 -14.51
CA GLY A 97 6.35 -1.05 -15.88
C GLY A 97 6.30 0.15 -16.84
N PHE A 98 5.83 1.30 -16.39
CA PHE A 98 5.83 2.55 -17.15
C PHE A 98 7.26 2.97 -17.53
N GLY A 99 8.22 2.81 -16.61
CA GLY A 99 9.64 3.04 -16.84
C GLY A 99 10.26 2.01 -17.79
N GLU A 100 10.00 0.71 -17.58
CA GLU A 100 10.51 -0.39 -18.43
C GLU A 100 10.04 -0.27 -19.89
N LEU A 101 8.83 0.24 -20.11
CA LEU A 101 8.30 0.53 -21.44
C LEU A 101 8.86 1.82 -22.05
N GLY A 102 9.73 2.56 -21.34
CA GLY A 102 10.29 3.83 -21.79
C GLY A 102 9.29 4.97 -21.92
N LEU A 103 8.12 4.88 -21.28
CA LEU A 103 7.05 5.86 -21.46
C LEU A 103 7.44 7.26 -20.96
N TRP A 104 8.35 7.38 -20.01
CA TRP A 104 8.87 8.68 -19.57
C TRP A 104 9.61 9.42 -20.69
N GLU A 105 10.44 8.69 -21.45
CA GLU A 105 11.22 9.21 -22.58
C GLU A 105 10.30 9.52 -23.76
N ILE A 106 9.40 8.60 -24.09
CA ILE A 106 8.43 8.78 -25.19
C ILE A 106 7.60 10.04 -24.96
N LEU A 107 7.04 10.21 -23.75
CA LEU A 107 6.26 11.40 -23.43
C LEU A 107 7.11 12.68 -23.46
N ARG A 108 8.37 12.61 -23.06
CA ARG A 108 9.29 13.75 -23.14
C ARG A 108 9.53 14.15 -24.58
N GLU A 109 9.79 13.18 -25.46
CA GLU A 109 10.02 13.40 -26.88
C GLU A 109 8.76 13.93 -27.60
N ALA A 110 7.58 13.47 -27.17
CA ALA A 110 6.28 14.00 -27.64
C ALA A 110 5.95 15.40 -27.08
N GLY A 111 6.87 16.04 -26.34
CA GLY A 111 6.73 17.42 -25.85
C GLY A 111 5.91 17.60 -24.58
N PHE A 112 5.84 16.56 -23.73
CA PHE A 112 5.25 16.66 -22.41
C PHE A 112 6.28 17.17 -21.40
N ASN A 113 5.99 18.25 -20.70
CA ASN A 113 6.81 18.71 -19.58
C ASN A 113 6.72 17.77 -18.37
N GLU A 114 7.57 17.96 -17.37
CA GLU A 114 7.65 17.08 -16.20
C GLU A 114 6.30 16.88 -15.48
N LYS A 115 5.58 17.97 -15.25
CA LYS A 115 4.26 17.94 -14.61
C LYS A 115 3.21 17.22 -15.47
N GLU A 116 3.26 17.42 -16.78
CA GLU A 116 2.37 16.74 -17.72
C GLU A 116 2.67 15.25 -17.80
N ARG A 117 3.94 14.84 -17.76
CA ARG A 117 4.32 13.42 -17.69
C ARG A 117 3.80 12.75 -16.42
N ALA A 118 3.93 13.43 -15.27
CA ALA A 118 3.37 12.92 -14.02
C ALA A 118 1.83 12.81 -14.08
N LEU A 119 1.15 13.78 -14.68
CA LEU A 119 -0.31 13.73 -14.90
C LEU A 119 -0.70 12.60 -15.87
N ALA A 120 0.08 12.36 -16.92
CA ALA A 120 -0.11 11.24 -17.83
C ALA A 120 0.06 9.90 -17.10
N ALA A 121 1.06 9.78 -16.23
CA ALA A 121 1.21 8.61 -15.36
C ALA A 121 0.01 8.43 -14.43
N VAL A 122 -0.51 9.49 -13.80
CA VAL A 122 -1.74 9.42 -12.99
C VAL A 122 -2.93 8.94 -13.82
N ALA A 123 -3.11 9.44 -15.05
CA ALA A 123 -4.22 9.05 -15.91
C ALA A 123 -4.13 7.58 -16.34
N ILE A 124 -2.94 7.12 -16.70
CA ILE A 124 -2.71 5.74 -17.18
C ILE A 124 -2.73 4.75 -16.02
N VAL A 125 -1.91 4.97 -15.00
CA VAL A 125 -1.82 4.10 -13.81
C VAL A 125 -3.15 4.06 -13.07
N GLY A 126 -3.83 5.21 -12.93
CA GLY A 126 -5.14 5.28 -12.31
C GLY A 126 -6.17 4.38 -12.99
N ARG A 127 -6.15 4.27 -14.30
CA ARG A 127 -7.07 3.36 -15.04
C ARG A 127 -6.69 1.89 -14.88
N MET A 128 -5.42 1.58 -14.64
CA MET A 128 -4.95 0.21 -14.41
C MET A 128 -5.26 -0.26 -12.98
N VAL A 129 -5.02 0.60 -11.98
CA VAL A 129 -5.05 0.24 -10.56
C VAL A 129 -6.41 0.55 -9.91
N HIS A 130 -7.06 1.60 -10.36
CA HIS A 130 -8.35 2.08 -9.86
C HIS A 130 -9.28 2.41 -11.04
N PRO A 131 -9.79 1.38 -11.74
CA PRO A 131 -10.61 1.56 -12.94
C PRO A 131 -11.83 2.46 -12.66
N GLY A 132 -11.96 3.52 -13.44
CA GLY A 132 -13.04 4.47 -13.28
C GLY A 132 -12.95 5.65 -14.24
N SER A 133 -13.84 6.64 -14.07
CA SER A 133 -13.79 7.89 -14.82
C SER A 133 -12.68 8.80 -14.29
N ASP A 134 -12.25 9.77 -15.12
CA ASP A 134 -11.28 10.79 -14.67
C ASP A 134 -11.79 11.56 -13.43
N LEU A 135 -13.10 11.64 -13.25
CA LEU A 135 -13.72 12.23 -12.06
C LEU A 135 -13.39 11.42 -10.79
N ASN A 136 -13.35 10.09 -10.88
CA ASN A 136 -12.99 9.19 -9.77
C ASN A 136 -11.48 9.10 -9.57
N THR A 137 -10.69 9.29 -10.63
CA THR A 137 -9.23 9.30 -10.55
C THR A 137 -8.70 10.47 -9.71
N VAL A 138 -9.36 11.62 -9.71
CA VAL A 138 -8.95 12.78 -8.91
C VAL A 138 -8.93 12.51 -7.40
N PRO A 139 -10.03 12.06 -6.76
CA PRO A 139 -10.00 11.75 -5.32
C PRO A 139 -9.08 10.58 -4.99
N TRP A 140 -8.96 9.58 -5.86
CA TRP A 140 -8.01 8.50 -5.71
C TRP A 140 -6.56 9.01 -5.63
N ALA A 141 -6.12 9.81 -6.60
CA ALA A 141 -4.77 10.36 -6.62
C ALA A 141 -4.45 11.30 -5.45
N LYS A 142 -5.48 11.96 -4.87
CA LYS A 142 -5.29 12.90 -3.77
C LYS A 142 -5.23 12.23 -2.40
N TYR A 143 -6.09 11.23 -2.17
CA TYR A 143 -6.42 10.79 -0.81
C TYR A 143 -6.17 9.31 -0.57
N ILE A 144 -6.10 8.49 -1.61
CA ILE A 144 -6.00 7.04 -1.51
C ILE A 144 -4.62 6.55 -1.95
N SER A 145 -4.16 7.03 -3.10
CA SER A 145 -2.89 6.60 -3.71
C SER A 145 -1.71 7.44 -3.23
N GLY A 146 -0.54 6.81 -3.10
CA GLY A 146 0.74 7.48 -2.90
C GLY A 146 1.46 7.84 -4.20
N ILE A 147 0.74 7.94 -5.32
CA ILE A 147 1.33 8.26 -6.64
C ILE A 147 2.01 9.64 -6.67
N ASP A 148 1.59 10.57 -5.82
CA ASP A 148 2.25 11.87 -5.64
C ASP A 148 3.68 11.72 -5.10
N GLU A 149 3.88 10.85 -4.12
CA GLU A 149 5.20 10.54 -3.55
C GLU A 149 6.07 9.80 -4.56
N LEU A 150 5.49 8.83 -5.28
CA LEU A 150 6.21 8.04 -6.28
C LEU A 150 6.64 8.85 -7.51
N THR A 151 5.86 9.87 -7.91
CA THR A 151 6.16 10.75 -9.04
C THR A 151 6.89 12.04 -8.66
N GLY A 152 7.04 12.31 -7.36
CA GLY A 152 7.62 13.54 -6.84
C GLY A 152 6.79 14.79 -7.12
N GLN A 153 5.49 14.65 -7.43
CA GLN A 153 4.59 15.75 -7.78
C GLN A 153 3.44 15.90 -6.77
N ASP A 154 3.13 17.13 -6.38
CA ASP A 154 2.03 17.42 -5.46
C ASP A 154 0.68 17.42 -6.16
N PHE A 155 -0.17 16.42 -5.89
CA PHE A 155 -1.52 16.32 -6.44
C PHE A 155 -2.63 16.84 -5.50
N ARG A 156 -2.32 17.44 -4.36
CA ARG A 156 -3.35 17.99 -3.44
C ARG A 156 -4.28 19.00 -4.10
N ARG A 157 -3.78 19.74 -5.10
CA ARG A 157 -4.54 20.72 -5.88
C ARG A 157 -4.98 20.20 -7.25
N LEU A 158 -4.87 18.90 -7.50
CA LEU A 158 -5.31 18.31 -8.77
C LEU A 158 -6.79 18.59 -9.00
N ARG A 159 -7.14 18.99 -10.22
CA ARG A 159 -8.52 19.23 -10.65
C ARG A 159 -8.84 18.31 -11.83
N LYS A 160 -10.13 17.97 -12.01
CA LYS A 160 -10.61 17.15 -13.13
C LYS A 160 -10.17 17.69 -14.50
N ASN A 161 -10.20 19.01 -14.67
CA ASN A 161 -9.82 19.65 -15.94
C ASN A 161 -8.35 19.40 -16.31
N ALA A 162 -7.45 19.19 -15.32
CA ALA A 162 -6.06 18.85 -15.59
C ALA A 162 -5.94 17.44 -16.16
N LEU A 163 -6.74 16.47 -15.66
CA LEU A 163 -6.77 15.12 -16.22
C LEU A 163 -7.42 15.09 -17.59
N TYR A 164 -8.50 15.83 -17.80
CA TYR A 164 -9.11 15.95 -19.14
C TYR A 164 -8.13 16.53 -20.15
N GLY A 165 -7.44 17.63 -19.80
CA GLY A 165 -6.46 18.25 -20.69
C GLY A 165 -5.29 17.34 -21.02
N ILE A 166 -4.82 16.52 -20.04
CA ILE A 166 -3.74 15.57 -20.33
C ILE A 166 -4.24 14.38 -21.18
N SER A 167 -5.47 13.91 -20.97
CA SER A 167 -6.07 12.86 -21.79
C SER A 167 -6.27 13.33 -23.23
N GLU A 168 -6.68 14.57 -23.44
CA GLU A 168 -6.79 15.20 -24.76
C GLU A 168 -5.42 15.31 -25.45
N LYS A 169 -4.41 15.83 -24.73
CA LYS A 169 -3.02 15.92 -25.24
C LYS A 169 -2.44 14.55 -25.61
N LEU A 170 -2.68 13.52 -24.78
CA LEU A 170 -2.28 12.14 -25.11
C LEU A 170 -2.94 11.64 -26.38
N TYR A 171 -4.22 11.94 -26.57
CA TYR A 171 -4.94 11.56 -27.78
C TYR A 171 -4.41 12.30 -29.02
N GLU A 172 -4.15 13.60 -28.93
CA GLU A 172 -3.57 14.39 -30.02
C GLU A 172 -2.19 13.85 -30.44
N LYS A 173 -1.38 13.45 -29.47
CA LYS A 173 -0.02 12.95 -29.65
C LYS A 173 0.09 11.44 -29.86
N LYS A 174 -1.03 10.72 -30.00
CA LYS A 174 -1.06 9.24 -30.13
C LYS A 174 -0.23 8.65 -31.26
N GLY A 175 0.09 9.45 -32.28
CA GLY A 175 0.94 9.01 -33.40
C GLY A 175 2.42 9.22 -33.15
N GLU A 176 2.78 9.95 -32.09
CA GLU A 176 4.15 10.21 -31.63
C GLU A 176 4.52 9.34 -30.42
N ILE A 177 3.51 8.79 -29.74
CA ILE A 177 3.61 7.89 -28.58
C ILE A 177 3.45 6.43 -29.04
#